data_d89b5e45c84e8e142f3463db7be3afea
#
_entry.id   d89b5e45c84e8e142f3463db7be3afea
#
_cell.length_a   1.000
_cell.length_b   1.000
_cell.length_c   1.000
_cell.angle_alpha   90.00
_cell.angle_beta   90.00
_cell.angle_gamma   90.00
#
_symmetry.space_group_name_H-M   'P 1'
#
loop_
_entity.id
_entity.type
_entity.pdbx_description
1 polymer ?
#
loop_
_entity_poly.entity_id
_entity_poly.type
_entity_poly.pdbx_seq_one_letter_code
_entity_poly.pdbx_strand_id
1 'polypeptide(L)'
;MPTSLTKGSQTTTIRHVDLKILGNSIIKKLGRPWVALGRGPDGYDCWGLVVSVWKDIGWTSAPDFPYGSEFAERREALVSVVEEKKVHDINWVPRESPADGCLCVMFKYGHAYHVGIYADGTVFHCVEGRGVLGTSIQKTLTLGYEKIEFYDNKEMPWL
;
A
#
# COMPACT_ATOMS: atom_id res chain seq x y z
N MET A 1 -15.04 -35.61 -4.73
CA MET A 1 -14.69 -34.85 -4.84
C MET A 1 -13.72 -34.51 -5.22
N PRO A 2 -13.34 -34.38 -5.29
CA PRO A 2 -12.26 -33.93 -5.33
C PRO A 2 -11.85 -33.07 -6.29
N THR A 3 -11.80 -32.99 -7.11
CA THR A 3 -11.37 -32.18 -8.05
C THR A 3 -11.56 -30.80 -7.77
N SER A 4 -12.66 -30.44 -7.73
CA SER A 4 -12.90 -29.07 -7.63
C SER A 4 -12.30 -28.60 -6.39
N LEU A 5 -12.17 -29.41 -5.48
CA LEU A 5 -11.68 -29.06 -4.32
C LEU A 5 -10.37 -28.51 -4.45
N THR A 6 -9.66 -29.06 -5.20
CA THR A 6 -8.37 -28.62 -5.34
C THR A 6 -8.37 -27.21 -5.63
N LYS A 7 -9.33 -26.75 -6.24
CA LYS A 7 -9.38 -25.41 -6.55
C LYS A 7 -9.48 -24.71 -5.29
N GLY A 8 -10.24 -25.15 -4.45
CA GLY A 8 -10.39 -24.49 -3.20
C GLY A 8 -9.05 -24.28 -2.61
N SER A 9 -8.21 -25.25 -2.68
CA SER A 9 -6.92 -25.07 -2.03
C SER A 9 -6.09 -24.01 -2.72
N GLN A 10 -6.26 -23.81 -3.99
CA GLN A 10 -5.48 -22.81 -4.66
C GLN A 10 -5.83 -21.44 -4.19
N THR A 11 -7.06 -21.25 -3.77
CA THR A 11 -7.52 -19.94 -3.40
C THR A 11 -7.47 -19.69 -1.92
N THR A 12 -6.95 -20.65 -1.17
CA THR A 12 -7.04 -20.55 0.26
C THR A 12 -5.76 -20.21 0.96
N THR A 13 -4.95 -19.37 0.36
CA THR A 13 -3.79 -18.87 1.08
C THR A 13 -4.30 -18.01 2.23
N ILE A 14 -4.00 -18.44 3.44
CA ILE A 14 -4.44 -17.73 4.63
C ILE A 14 -3.46 -16.62 4.92
N ARG A 15 -3.98 -15.42 5.06
CA ARG A 15 -3.16 -14.29 5.45
C ARG A 15 -3.12 -14.24 6.96
N HIS A 16 -1.92 -14.05 7.48
CA HIS A 16 -1.69 -13.99 8.92
C HIS A 16 -1.48 -12.56 9.41
N VAL A 17 -2.15 -11.60 8.79
CA VAL A 17 -2.10 -10.22 9.27
C VAL A 17 -2.88 -10.14 10.56
N ASP A 18 -2.24 -9.64 11.60
CA ASP A 18 -2.94 -9.37 12.85
C ASP A 18 -3.70 -8.05 12.69
N LEU A 19 -5.02 -8.14 12.54
CA LEU A 19 -5.86 -6.96 12.32
C LEU A 19 -5.83 -5.97 13.47
N LYS A 20 -5.61 -6.45 14.68
CA LYS A 20 -5.53 -5.56 15.83
C LYS A 20 -4.25 -4.74 15.78
N ILE A 21 -3.14 -5.37 15.45
CA ILE A 21 -1.86 -4.67 15.35
C ILE A 21 -1.90 -3.71 14.16
N LEU A 22 -2.45 -4.14 13.04
CA LEU A 22 -2.60 -3.30 11.85
C LEU A 22 -3.46 -2.07 12.17
N GLY A 23 -4.62 -2.28 12.77
CA GLY A 23 -5.50 -1.19 13.15
C GLY A 23 -4.86 -0.22 14.13
N ASN A 24 -4.17 -0.74 15.14
CA ASN A 24 -3.50 0.11 16.11
C ASN A 24 -2.39 0.94 15.47
N SER A 25 -1.64 0.37 14.55
CA SER A 25 -0.60 1.10 13.83
C SER A 25 -1.20 2.26 13.05
N ILE A 26 -2.28 2.01 12.34
CA ILE A 26 -2.95 3.03 11.52
C ILE A 26 -3.55 4.13 12.39
N ILE A 27 -4.26 3.75 13.44
CA ILE A 27 -4.93 4.71 14.33
C ILE A 27 -3.94 5.72 14.91
N LYS A 28 -2.76 5.28 15.28
CA LYS A 28 -1.74 6.18 15.83
C LYS A 28 -1.27 7.21 14.82
N LYS A 29 -1.46 6.96 13.54
CA LYS A 29 -0.96 7.81 12.47
C LYS A 29 -2.03 8.71 11.86
N LEU A 30 -3.31 8.38 12.07
CA LEU A 30 -4.40 9.17 11.51
C LEU A 30 -4.28 10.64 11.90
N GLY A 31 -4.45 11.50 10.92
CA GLY A 31 -4.38 12.95 11.14
C GLY A 31 -2.97 13.54 11.16
N ARG A 32 -1.93 12.72 11.13
CA ARG A 32 -0.57 13.25 11.06
C ARG A 32 -0.37 13.94 9.72
N PRO A 33 0.39 15.03 9.71
CA PRO A 33 0.54 15.82 8.49
C PRO A 33 1.37 15.14 7.41
N TRP A 34 1.13 15.54 6.17
CA TRP A 34 1.98 15.16 5.07
C TRP A 34 3.27 15.98 5.15
N VAL A 35 4.40 15.30 5.10
CA VAL A 35 5.72 15.92 5.12
C VAL A 35 6.57 15.24 4.06
N ALA A 36 7.20 16.03 3.19
CA ALA A 36 8.05 15.49 2.14
C ALA A 36 9.12 14.59 2.76
N LEU A 37 9.24 13.38 2.23
CA LEU A 37 10.17 12.34 2.70
C LEU A 37 9.88 11.89 4.14
N GLY A 38 8.72 12.23 4.69
CA GLY A 38 8.37 11.91 6.07
C GLY A 38 8.24 10.40 6.28
N ARG A 39 8.82 9.92 7.38
CA ARG A 39 8.81 8.51 7.77
C ARG A 39 8.29 8.32 9.19
N GLY A 40 7.71 9.39 9.76
CA GLY A 40 7.13 9.40 11.09
C GLY A 40 8.15 9.66 12.19
N PRO A 41 7.68 9.81 13.41
CA PRO A 41 6.28 9.75 13.84
C PRO A 41 5.49 11.05 13.63
N ASP A 42 6.16 12.17 13.34
CA ASP A 42 5.49 13.45 13.31
C ASP A 42 4.77 13.72 11.98
N GLY A 43 5.20 13.13 10.92
CA GLY A 43 4.59 13.29 9.62
C GLY A 43 5.08 12.25 8.63
N TYR A 44 4.36 12.10 7.53
CA TYR A 44 4.61 11.07 6.52
C TYR A 44 4.37 11.63 5.13
N ASP A 45 5.09 11.10 4.13
CA ASP A 45 4.59 11.18 2.76
C ASP A 45 3.82 9.88 2.48
N CYS A 46 3.35 9.68 1.26
CA CYS A 46 2.50 8.53 0.97
C CYS A 46 3.26 7.20 1.16
N TRP A 47 4.48 7.11 0.68
CA TRP A 47 5.28 5.89 0.84
C TRP A 47 5.71 5.70 2.29
N GLY A 48 6.06 6.79 2.97
CA GLY A 48 6.46 6.75 4.37
C GLY A 48 5.38 6.18 5.27
N LEU A 49 4.13 6.52 5.02
CA LEU A 49 3.01 5.94 5.77
C LEU A 49 2.97 4.43 5.57
N VAL A 50 3.02 3.97 4.33
CA VAL A 50 2.92 2.55 4.00
C VAL A 50 4.05 1.76 4.67
N VAL A 51 5.28 2.22 4.50
CA VAL A 51 6.45 1.55 5.08
C VAL A 51 6.37 1.52 6.60
N SER A 52 5.96 2.61 7.21
CA SER A 52 5.84 2.70 8.66
C SER A 52 4.83 1.69 9.21
N VAL A 53 3.69 1.54 8.54
CA VAL A 53 2.68 0.56 8.94
C VAL A 53 3.22 -0.86 8.75
N TRP A 54 3.84 -1.16 7.61
CA TRP A 54 4.42 -2.47 7.36
C TRP A 54 5.44 -2.87 8.42
N LYS A 55 6.29 -1.94 8.82
CA LYS A 55 7.27 -2.22 9.89
C LYS A 55 6.58 -2.51 11.21
N ASP A 56 5.55 -1.74 11.54
CA ASP A 56 4.81 -1.95 12.79
C ASP A 56 4.12 -3.30 12.84
N ILE A 57 3.69 -3.83 11.70
CA ILE A 57 3.00 -5.12 11.67
C ILE A 57 3.95 -6.30 11.40
N GLY A 58 5.25 -6.07 11.47
CA GLY A 58 6.24 -7.14 11.46
C GLY A 58 7.14 -7.25 10.25
N TRP A 59 6.96 -6.43 9.23
CA TRP A 59 7.85 -6.46 8.07
C TRP A 59 8.98 -5.44 8.25
N THR A 60 9.95 -5.82 9.06
CA THR A 60 11.02 -4.91 9.44
C THR A 60 11.92 -4.52 8.28
N SER A 61 11.98 -5.37 7.26
CA SER A 61 12.77 -5.10 6.05
C SER A 61 11.92 -4.55 4.90
N ALA A 62 10.76 -3.98 5.21
CA ALA A 62 9.88 -3.42 4.19
C ALA A 62 10.66 -2.43 3.30
N PRO A 63 10.43 -2.49 1.98
CA PRO A 63 11.23 -1.69 1.06
C PRO A 63 10.96 -0.21 1.22
N ASP A 64 12.02 0.56 1.29
CA ASP A 64 11.96 2.01 1.28
C ASP A 64 12.79 2.49 0.09
N PHE A 65 12.27 3.46 -0.63
CA PHE A 65 12.92 3.93 -1.84
C PHE A 65 13.52 5.29 -1.64
N PRO A 66 14.77 5.49 -2.07
CA PRO A 66 15.33 6.82 -2.06
C PRO A 66 14.70 7.61 -3.22
N TYR A 67 14.17 8.76 -2.92
CA TYR A 67 13.75 9.72 -3.93
C TYR A 67 13.89 11.12 -3.31
N GLY A 68 14.00 12.11 -4.18
CA GLY A 68 14.14 13.48 -3.72
C GLY A 68 12.82 14.05 -3.22
N SER A 69 12.86 15.24 -2.68
CA SER A 69 11.68 15.91 -2.15
C SER A 69 10.75 16.43 -3.25
N GLU A 70 11.26 16.53 -4.48
CA GLU A 70 10.49 17.04 -5.60
C GLU A 70 9.39 16.06 -6.02
N PHE A 71 8.25 16.60 -6.37
CA PHE A 71 7.11 15.78 -6.79
C PHE A 71 7.46 14.85 -7.97
N ALA A 72 8.19 15.37 -8.96
CA ALA A 72 8.56 14.57 -10.12
C ALA A 72 9.43 13.37 -9.75
N GLU A 73 10.38 13.55 -8.85
CA GLU A 73 11.25 12.46 -8.41
C GLU A 73 10.45 11.40 -7.67
N ARG A 74 9.52 11.82 -6.82
CA ARG A 74 8.67 10.90 -6.08
C ARG A 74 7.79 10.10 -7.05
N ARG A 75 7.22 10.77 -8.03
CA ARG A 75 6.37 10.12 -9.03
C ARG A 75 7.17 9.11 -9.85
N GLU A 76 8.39 9.46 -10.26
CA GLU A 76 9.23 8.55 -11.01
C GLU A 76 9.57 7.30 -10.19
N ALA A 77 9.85 7.48 -8.90
CA ALA A 77 10.12 6.36 -8.02
C ALA A 77 8.93 5.42 -7.93
N LEU A 78 7.71 5.96 -7.80
CA LEU A 78 6.50 5.14 -7.73
C LEU A 78 6.23 4.43 -9.05
N VAL A 79 6.44 5.09 -10.18
CA VAL A 79 6.29 4.47 -11.49
C VAL A 79 7.28 3.31 -11.63
N SER A 80 8.53 3.53 -11.24
CA SER A 80 9.56 2.51 -11.28
C SER A 80 9.17 1.30 -10.43
N VAL A 81 8.67 1.54 -9.23
CA VAL A 81 8.24 0.46 -8.35
C VAL A 81 7.18 -0.40 -9.00
N VAL A 82 6.16 0.24 -9.56
CA VAL A 82 5.03 -0.49 -10.12
C VAL A 82 5.33 -1.11 -11.48
N GLU A 83 5.84 -0.30 -12.41
CA GLU A 83 6.05 -0.77 -13.79
C GLU A 83 7.26 -1.66 -13.93
N GLU A 84 8.37 -1.30 -13.30
CA GLU A 84 9.53 -2.15 -13.31
C GLU A 84 9.26 -3.44 -12.58
N LYS A 85 8.61 -3.38 -11.44
CA LYS A 85 8.32 -4.56 -10.65
C LYS A 85 7.39 -5.53 -11.38
N LYS A 86 6.49 -5.03 -12.18
CA LYS A 86 5.64 -5.90 -12.99
C LYS A 86 6.45 -6.71 -14.00
N VAL A 87 7.56 -6.14 -14.48
CA VAL A 87 8.35 -6.75 -15.54
C VAL A 87 9.58 -7.47 -15.01
N HIS A 88 10.23 -6.89 -14.03
CA HIS A 88 11.55 -7.33 -13.60
C HIS A 88 11.63 -7.85 -12.18
N ASP A 89 10.79 -7.37 -11.28
CA ASP A 89 10.83 -7.79 -9.90
C ASP A 89 9.71 -8.79 -9.61
N ILE A 90 10.08 -10.02 -9.43
CA ILE A 90 9.14 -11.11 -9.21
C ILE A 90 8.56 -11.10 -7.79
N ASN A 91 9.02 -10.21 -6.92
CA ASN A 91 8.51 -10.16 -5.55
C ASN A 91 7.15 -9.46 -5.45
N TRP A 92 6.84 -8.55 -6.35
CA TRP A 92 5.55 -7.86 -6.34
C TRP A 92 4.52 -8.66 -7.13
N VAL A 93 3.40 -8.95 -6.47
CA VAL A 93 2.35 -9.80 -7.03
C VAL A 93 1.06 -9.00 -7.10
N PRO A 94 0.54 -8.74 -8.31
CA PRO A 94 -0.73 -8.02 -8.44
C PRO A 94 -1.89 -8.87 -7.91
N ARG A 95 -2.87 -8.21 -7.31
CA ARG A 95 -4.08 -8.85 -6.80
C ARG A 95 -5.29 -8.31 -7.53
N GLU A 96 -6.25 -9.17 -7.80
CA GLU A 96 -7.51 -8.74 -8.41
C GLU A 96 -8.40 -8.01 -7.40
N SER A 97 -8.27 -8.35 -6.13
CA SER A 97 -9.05 -7.71 -5.07
C SER A 97 -8.13 -7.36 -3.91
N PRO A 98 -8.49 -6.34 -3.12
CA PRO A 98 -7.65 -5.95 -2.00
C PRO A 98 -7.66 -6.97 -0.86
N ALA A 99 -6.61 -6.96 -0.08
CA ALA A 99 -6.51 -7.76 1.13
C ALA A 99 -5.76 -6.95 2.19
N ASP A 100 -6.06 -7.22 3.46
CA ASP A 100 -5.47 -6.46 4.56
C ASP A 100 -3.94 -6.46 4.49
N GLY A 101 -3.36 -5.28 4.59
CA GLY A 101 -1.92 -5.08 4.53
C GLY A 101 -1.34 -4.95 3.13
N CYS A 102 -2.13 -5.12 2.07
CA CYS A 102 -1.61 -5.00 0.72
C CYS A 102 -1.35 -3.55 0.34
N LEU A 103 -0.49 -3.36 -0.65
CA LEU A 103 -0.21 -2.04 -1.21
C LEU A 103 -1.35 -1.64 -2.14
N CYS A 104 -1.80 -0.40 -2.01
CA CYS A 104 -2.72 0.22 -2.95
C CYS A 104 -1.94 1.22 -3.77
N VAL A 105 -2.01 1.11 -5.09
CA VAL A 105 -1.37 2.06 -5.99
C VAL A 105 -2.46 2.79 -6.75
N MET A 106 -2.49 4.09 -6.59
CA MET A 106 -3.48 4.96 -7.23
C MET A 106 -2.85 5.63 -8.44
N PHE A 107 -3.57 5.58 -9.55
CA PHE A 107 -3.07 6.08 -10.83
C PHE A 107 -3.70 7.41 -11.20
N LYS A 108 -2.91 8.26 -11.84
CA LYS A 108 -3.35 9.54 -12.33
C LYS A 108 -2.49 9.90 -13.55
N TYR A 109 -3.08 10.48 -14.54
CA TYR A 109 -2.39 10.82 -15.80
C TYR A 109 -1.71 9.58 -16.42
N GLY A 110 -2.32 8.40 -16.27
CA GLY A 110 -1.80 7.17 -16.84
C GLY A 110 -0.63 6.55 -16.09
N HIS A 111 -0.22 7.10 -14.96
CA HIS A 111 0.96 6.64 -14.21
C HIS A 111 0.63 6.35 -12.76
N ALA A 112 1.45 5.50 -12.14
CA ALA A 112 1.42 5.33 -10.70
C ALA A 112 1.73 6.70 -10.07
N TYR A 113 0.85 7.16 -9.19
CA TYR A 113 0.89 8.52 -8.71
C TYR A 113 0.97 8.62 -7.19
N HIS A 114 0.31 7.72 -6.51
CA HIS A 114 0.13 7.77 -5.07
C HIS A 114 -0.03 6.36 -4.53
N VAL A 115 0.31 6.15 -3.28
CA VAL A 115 0.17 4.84 -2.65
C VAL A 115 -0.55 4.94 -1.32
N GLY A 116 -1.10 3.81 -0.91
CA GLY A 116 -1.71 3.66 0.40
C GLY A 116 -1.66 2.20 0.82
N ILE A 117 -2.22 1.91 1.98
CA ILE A 117 -2.30 0.56 2.51
C ILE A 117 -3.77 0.23 2.78
N TYR A 118 -4.15 -1.00 2.49
CA TYR A 118 -5.52 -1.44 2.66
C TYR A 118 -5.72 -2.10 4.01
N ALA A 119 -6.78 -1.75 4.68
CA ALA A 119 -7.17 -2.42 5.90
C ALA A 119 -8.69 -2.31 6.09
N ASP A 120 -9.33 -3.46 6.28
CA ASP A 120 -10.75 -3.53 6.65
C ASP A 120 -11.66 -2.63 5.81
N GLY A 121 -11.60 -2.79 4.52
CA GLY A 121 -12.48 -2.07 3.59
C GLY A 121 -12.06 -0.65 3.26
N THR A 122 -10.93 -0.20 3.79
CA THR A 122 -10.51 1.20 3.71
C THR A 122 -9.10 1.30 3.14
N VAL A 123 -8.89 2.31 2.29
CA VAL A 123 -7.57 2.68 1.81
C VAL A 123 -7.06 3.80 2.72
N PHE A 124 -5.95 3.53 3.42
CA PHE A 124 -5.31 4.54 4.25
C PHE A 124 -4.13 5.12 3.50
N HIS A 125 -4.08 6.43 3.40
CA HIS A 125 -3.03 7.10 2.64
C HIS A 125 -2.75 8.49 3.23
N CYS A 126 -1.59 9.03 2.90
CA CYS A 126 -1.18 10.35 3.38
C CYS A 126 -1.18 11.31 2.21
N VAL A 127 -2.06 12.28 2.24
CA VAL A 127 -2.32 13.19 1.12
C VAL A 127 -1.72 14.56 1.41
N GLU A 128 -0.99 15.08 0.45
CA GLU A 128 -0.37 16.39 0.59
C GLU A 128 -1.44 17.45 0.87
N GLY A 129 -1.22 18.24 1.90
CA GLY A 129 -2.18 19.26 2.34
C GLY A 129 -3.30 18.73 3.23
N ARG A 130 -3.43 17.42 3.40
CA ARG A 130 -4.51 16.83 4.20
C ARG A 130 -4.04 15.86 5.27
N GLY A 131 -2.89 15.22 5.08
CA GLY A 131 -2.34 14.27 6.04
C GLY A 131 -2.88 12.86 5.87
N VAL A 132 -2.72 12.06 6.91
CA VAL A 132 -3.12 10.66 6.92
C VAL A 132 -4.62 10.54 7.12
N LEU A 133 -5.28 9.88 6.17
CA LEU A 133 -6.73 9.68 6.22
C LEU A 133 -7.10 8.34 5.60
N GLY A 134 -8.33 7.92 5.86
CA GLY A 134 -8.87 6.69 5.29
C GLY A 134 -10.05 6.99 4.40
N THR A 135 -10.10 6.33 3.24
CA THR A 135 -11.21 6.46 2.30
C THR A 135 -11.60 5.09 1.77
N SER A 136 -12.88 4.89 1.49
CA SER A 136 -13.32 3.68 0.79
C SER A 136 -12.71 3.69 -0.61
N ILE A 137 -12.72 2.54 -1.28
CA ILE A 137 -12.24 2.47 -2.67
C ILE A 137 -13.01 3.45 -3.55
N GLN A 138 -14.34 3.48 -3.40
CA GLN A 138 -15.18 4.37 -4.20
C GLN A 138 -14.86 5.84 -3.92
N LYS A 139 -14.71 6.18 -2.65
CA LYS A 139 -14.38 7.56 -2.28
C LYS A 139 -13.00 7.94 -2.84
N THR A 140 -12.05 7.03 -2.77
CA THR A 140 -10.71 7.26 -3.30
C THR A 140 -10.77 7.61 -4.80
N LEU A 141 -11.58 6.89 -5.56
CA LEU A 141 -11.73 7.17 -6.98
C LEU A 141 -12.37 8.52 -7.26
N THR A 142 -13.12 9.08 -6.31
CA THR A 142 -13.69 10.43 -6.48
C THR A 142 -12.68 11.54 -6.18
N LEU A 143 -11.52 11.20 -5.67
CA LEU A 143 -10.48 12.19 -5.35
C LEU A 143 -9.60 12.51 -6.56
N GLY A 144 -9.97 12.03 -7.73
CA GLY A 144 -9.23 12.33 -8.96
C GLY A 144 -8.32 11.23 -9.46
N TYR A 145 -8.33 10.09 -8.81
CA TYR A 145 -7.53 8.95 -9.26
C TYR A 145 -8.32 8.14 -10.29
N GLU A 146 -7.63 7.69 -11.33
CA GLU A 146 -8.26 6.98 -12.45
C GLU A 146 -8.59 5.54 -12.10
N LYS A 147 -7.73 4.91 -11.31
CA LYS A 147 -7.92 3.52 -10.88
C LYS A 147 -7.02 3.24 -9.69
N ILE A 148 -7.28 2.11 -9.04
CA ILE A 148 -6.45 1.61 -7.95
C ILE A 148 -6.05 0.18 -8.31
N GLU A 149 -4.77 -0.14 -8.15
CA GLU A 149 -4.28 -1.51 -8.27
C GLU A 149 -3.76 -1.96 -6.91
N PHE A 150 -3.84 -3.25 -6.65
CA PHE A 150 -3.47 -3.84 -5.36
C PHE A 150 -2.33 -4.83 -5.56
N TYR A 151 -1.36 -4.79 -4.66
CA TYR A 151 -0.18 -5.65 -4.76
C TYR A 151 0.19 -6.24 -3.40
N ASP A 152 0.56 -7.52 -3.41
CA ASP A 152 1.30 -8.11 -2.31
C ASP A 152 2.78 -8.15 -2.70
N ASN A 153 3.62 -8.40 -1.73
CA ASN A 153 5.03 -8.68 -1.97
C ASN A 153 5.33 -10.03 -1.33
N LYS A 154 6.04 -10.88 -2.05
CA LYS A 154 6.33 -12.24 -1.56
C LYS A 154 7.11 -12.24 -0.24
N GLU A 155 7.77 -11.15 0.09
CA GLU A 155 8.52 -11.03 1.33
C GLU A 155 7.67 -10.58 2.51
N MET A 156 6.41 -10.30 2.31
CA MET A 156 5.51 -9.94 3.40
C MET A 156 5.40 -11.11 4.37
N PRO A 157 5.71 -10.90 5.66
CA PRO A 157 5.77 -12.01 6.61
C PRO A 157 4.42 -12.62 6.97
N TRP A 158 3.33 -11.99 6.59
CA TRP A 158 1.99 -12.48 6.87
C TRP A 158 1.38 -13.30 5.74
N LEU A 159 2.13 -13.56 4.70
CA LEU A 159 1.64 -14.41 3.60
C LEU A 159 2.02 -15.87 3.80
#